data_bd4a20761593605fdfaa27999d46540d
#
_entry.id   bd4a20761593605fdfaa27999d46540d
#
_cell.length_a   1.000
_cell.length_b   1.000
_cell.length_c   1.000
_cell.angle_alpha   90.00
_cell.angle_beta   90.00
_cell.angle_gamma   90.00
#
_symmetry.space_group_name_H-M   'P 1'
#
loop_
_entity.id
_entity.type
_entity.pdbx_description
1 polymer ?
#
loop_
_entity_poly.entity_id
_entity_poly.type
_entity_poly.pdbx_seq_one_letter_code
_entity_poly.pdbx_strand_id
1 'polypeptide(L)'
;MKWIVITLPDFIENESTYINQLFKAGIDLLHLRKPESNIEECKRLIQEIDKKWHKKIVVHDHFELCQEFHLHGIHLNRRNHEIPEGFQGSISQSCHSFKEVEQTLQTISPKNKDEKSAILKPACHYVFLSPIFDSISKKGYKHSFSNKDLEEAGINGIINERVVALGGVTPEYIPQLRAWNFGGAAFLGDIWNRRTDAKWTEYLAVIKQKLTPGNA
;
A
#
# COMPACT_ATOMS: atom_id res chain seq x y z
N MET A 1 -13.14 -1.15 3.02
CA MET A 1 -11.70 -1.35 3.30
C MET A 1 -10.96 -1.29 1.97
N LYS A 2 -9.87 -0.52 1.83
CA LYS A 2 -9.11 -0.40 0.57
C LYS A 2 -8.40 -1.71 0.22
N TRP A 3 -8.45 -2.07 -1.04
CA TRP A 3 -7.74 -3.20 -1.61
C TRP A 3 -6.48 -2.72 -2.34
N ILE A 4 -5.31 -2.95 -1.77
CA ILE A 4 -4.03 -2.54 -2.33
C ILE A 4 -3.23 -3.77 -2.74
N VAL A 5 -2.56 -3.71 -3.89
CA VAL A 5 -1.62 -4.75 -4.33
C VAL A 5 -0.24 -4.11 -4.54
N ILE A 6 0.80 -4.77 -4.03
CA ILE A 6 2.20 -4.37 -4.24
C ILE A 6 2.80 -5.32 -5.27
N THR A 7 3.56 -4.84 -6.24
CA THR A 7 4.26 -5.68 -7.23
C THR A 7 5.38 -6.49 -6.57
N LEU A 8 5.75 -7.59 -7.19
CA LEU A 8 6.99 -8.30 -6.85
C LEU A 8 8.21 -7.39 -7.03
N PRO A 9 9.31 -7.61 -6.29
CA PRO A 9 10.52 -6.79 -6.46
C PRO A 9 11.14 -6.93 -7.84
N ASP A 10 11.08 -8.14 -8.41
CA ASP A 10 11.58 -8.44 -9.75
C ASP A 10 10.46 -8.33 -10.79
N PHE A 11 10.82 -8.03 -12.05
CA PHE A 11 9.87 -8.11 -13.16
C PHE A 11 9.57 -9.57 -13.46
N ILE A 12 8.31 -9.84 -13.82
CA ILE A 12 7.87 -11.17 -14.24
C ILE A 12 7.26 -11.10 -15.63
N GLU A 13 7.27 -12.22 -16.31
CA GLU A 13 6.64 -12.35 -17.62
C GLU A 13 5.13 -12.02 -17.55
N ASN A 14 4.63 -11.26 -18.52
CA ASN A 14 3.24 -10.82 -18.61
C ASN A 14 2.73 -10.03 -17.38
N GLU A 15 3.61 -9.35 -16.63
CA GLU A 15 3.24 -8.61 -15.41
C GLU A 15 2.16 -7.56 -15.67
N SER A 16 2.27 -6.81 -16.75
CA SER A 16 1.27 -5.80 -17.15
C SER A 16 -0.12 -6.41 -17.39
N THR A 17 -0.19 -7.62 -17.93
CA THR A 17 -1.44 -8.35 -18.13
C THR A 17 -2.10 -8.69 -16.80
N TYR A 18 -1.33 -9.23 -15.84
CA TYR A 18 -1.84 -9.51 -14.50
C TYR A 18 -2.27 -8.24 -13.77
N ILE A 19 -1.49 -7.15 -13.89
CA ILE A 19 -1.85 -5.85 -13.30
C ILE A 19 -3.17 -5.34 -13.88
N ASN A 20 -3.37 -5.41 -15.20
CA ASN A 20 -4.63 -5.01 -15.81
C ASN A 20 -5.82 -5.88 -15.35
N GLN A 21 -5.60 -7.18 -15.12
CA GLN A 21 -6.62 -8.07 -14.54
C GLN A 21 -6.95 -7.69 -13.08
N LEU A 22 -5.94 -7.35 -12.26
CA LEU A 22 -6.14 -6.88 -10.89
C LEU A 22 -7.01 -5.61 -10.86
N PHE A 23 -6.73 -4.65 -11.73
CA PHE A 23 -7.55 -3.44 -11.85
C PHE A 23 -8.99 -3.74 -12.30
N LYS A 24 -9.16 -4.65 -13.25
CA LYS A 24 -10.51 -5.11 -13.68
C LYS A 24 -11.25 -5.81 -12.54
N ALA A 25 -10.56 -6.55 -11.68
CA ALA A 25 -11.13 -7.17 -10.49
C ALA A 25 -11.51 -6.12 -9.42
N GLY A 26 -10.95 -4.91 -9.48
CA GLY A 26 -11.37 -3.77 -8.66
C GLY A 26 -10.43 -3.41 -7.54
N ILE A 27 -9.12 -3.62 -7.69
CA ILE A 27 -8.15 -3.06 -6.74
C ILE A 27 -8.25 -1.53 -6.72
N ASP A 28 -8.07 -0.95 -5.55
CA ASP A 28 -8.09 0.50 -5.37
C ASP A 28 -6.77 1.14 -5.81
N LEU A 29 -5.64 0.55 -5.40
CA LEU A 29 -4.31 1.05 -5.73
C LEU A 29 -3.36 -0.11 -6.05
N LEU A 30 -2.47 0.12 -7.01
CA LEU A 30 -1.28 -0.68 -7.24
C LEU A 30 -0.05 0.09 -6.73
N HIS A 31 0.77 -0.54 -5.91
CA HIS A 31 2.07 -0.05 -5.51
C HIS A 31 3.16 -0.68 -6.36
N LEU A 32 3.71 0.08 -7.29
CA LEU A 32 4.83 -0.33 -8.14
C LEU A 32 6.13 -0.24 -7.33
N ARG A 33 6.64 -1.40 -6.94
CA ARG A 33 7.87 -1.53 -6.14
C ARG A 33 8.89 -2.40 -6.87
N LYS A 34 9.95 -1.76 -7.41
CA LYS A 34 11.02 -2.39 -8.20
C LYS A 34 12.38 -1.87 -7.71
N PRO A 35 12.85 -2.31 -6.53
CA PRO A 35 13.98 -1.68 -5.83
C PRO A 35 15.33 -1.75 -6.57
N GLU A 36 15.51 -2.75 -7.42
CA GLU A 36 16.77 -2.99 -8.16
C GLU A 36 16.64 -2.63 -9.65
N SER A 37 15.53 -1.98 -10.05
CA SER A 37 15.29 -1.63 -11.44
C SER A 37 15.90 -0.28 -11.82
N ASN A 38 16.16 -0.10 -13.10
CA ASN A 38 16.36 1.23 -13.66
C ASN A 38 15.02 1.86 -14.08
N ILE A 39 15.06 3.17 -14.32
CA ILE A 39 13.86 3.94 -14.65
C ILE A 39 13.19 3.48 -15.95
N GLU A 40 13.97 3.08 -16.96
CA GLU A 40 13.43 2.68 -18.26
C GLU A 40 12.66 1.36 -18.20
N GLU A 41 13.04 0.45 -17.31
CA GLU A 41 12.28 -0.78 -17.06
C GLU A 41 10.91 -0.48 -16.42
N CYS A 42 10.89 0.42 -15.44
CA CYS A 42 9.64 0.88 -14.83
C CYS A 42 8.76 1.63 -15.84
N LYS A 43 9.34 2.47 -16.70
CA LYS A 43 8.60 3.16 -17.78
C LYS A 43 7.90 2.17 -18.71
N ARG A 44 8.65 1.17 -19.19
CA ARG A 44 8.08 0.12 -20.07
C ARG A 44 6.88 -0.56 -19.41
N LEU A 45 7.01 -0.99 -18.15
CA LEU A 45 5.90 -1.63 -17.45
C LEU A 45 4.69 -0.70 -17.32
N ILE A 46 4.89 0.59 -16.97
CA ILE A 46 3.80 1.56 -16.85
C ILE A 46 3.12 1.78 -18.20
N GLN A 47 3.87 1.86 -19.30
CA GLN A 47 3.34 2.05 -20.65
C GLN A 47 2.47 0.88 -21.13
N GLU A 48 2.76 -0.34 -20.68
CA GLU A 48 1.99 -1.55 -20.98
C GLU A 48 0.69 -1.67 -20.15
N ILE A 49 0.58 -0.93 -19.03
CA ILE A 49 -0.65 -0.87 -18.22
C ILE A 49 -1.65 0.09 -18.89
N ASP A 50 -2.93 -0.33 -18.96
CA ASP A 50 -4.00 0.53 -19.50
C ASP A 50 -3.95 1.93 -18.88
N LYS A 51 -3.82 2.98 -19.68
CA LYS A 51 -3.67 4.38 -19.26
C LYS A 51 -4.75 4.86 -18.28
N LYS A 52 -5.97 4.32 -18.39
CA LYS A 52 -7.08 4.64 -17.48
C LYS A 52 -6.79 4.28 -16.01
N TRP A 53 -5.81 3.37 -15.76
CA TRP A 53 -5.43 2.94 -14.43
C TRP A 53 -4.24 3.72 -13.83
N HIS A 54 -3.55 4.55 -14.62
CA HIS A 54 -2.36 5.28 -14.17
C HIS A 54 -2.63 6.08 -12.89
N LYS A 55 -3.80 6.72 -12.77
CA LYS A 55 -4.22 7.45 -11.55
C LYS A 55 -4.46 6.56 -10.32
N LYS A 56 -4.23 5.26 -10.43
CA LYS A 56 -4.31 4.28 -9.34
C LYS A 56 -2.96 3.63 -9.05
N ILE A 57 -1.86 4.11 -9.66
CA ILE A 57 -0.51 3.58 -9.46
C ILE A 57 0.26 4.50 -8.52
N VAL A 58 0.91 3.92 -7.51
CA VAL A 58 1.82 4.57 -6.57
C VAL A 58 3.21 3.99 -6.77
N VAL A 59 4.23 4.83 -6.93
CA VAL A 59 5.61 4.37 -7.14
C VAL A 59 6.41 4.41 -5.84
N HIS A 60 7.26 3.40 -5.62
CA HIS A 60 8.16 3.31 -4.45
C HIS A 60 9.59 3.78 -4.77
N ASP A 61 9.93 3.81 -6.05
CA ASP A 61 11.23 4.18 -6.59
C ASP A 61 10.98 5.04 -7.83
N HIS A 62 11.98 5.81 -8.31
CA HIS A 62 11.84 6.66 -9.51
C HIS A 62 10.64 7.61 -9.44
N PHE A 63 10.58 8.47 -8.41
CA PHE A 63 9.44 9.34 -8.12
C PHE A 63 9.07 10.31 -9.26
N GLU A 64 10.02 10.64 -10.14
CA GLU A 64 9.81 11.42 -11.36
C GLU A 64 8.76 10.80 -12.30
N LEU A 65 8.60 9.47 -12.29
CA LEU A 65 7.57 8.77 -13.07
C LEU A 65 6.15 9.16 -12.65
N CYS A 66 5.97 9.57 -11.39
CA CYS A 66 4.65 9.99 -10.91
C CYS A 66 4.14 11.21 -11.68
N GLN A 67 5.00 12.17 -11.97
CA GLN A 67 4.65 13.35 -12.75
C GLN A 67 4.56 13.02 -14.25
N GLU A 68 5.53 12.27 -14.80
CA GLU A 68 5.62 11.93 -16.22
C GLU A 68 4.37 11.19 -16.72
N PHE A 69 3.86 10.24 -15.92
CA PHE A 69 2.70 9.40 -16.27
C PHE A 69 1.40 9.81 -15.59
N HIS A 70 1.38 10.92 -14.84
CA HIS A 70 0.23 11.38 -14.05
C HIS A 70 -0.31 10.29 -13.12
N LEU A 71 0.61 9.62 -12.39
CA LEU A 71 0.26 8.55 -11.46
C LEU A 71 -0.43 9.08 -10.21
N HIS A 72 -0.90 8.18 -9.34
CA HIS A 72 -1.60 8.53 -8.10
C HIS A 72 -0.69 9.22 -7.08
N GLY A 73 0.54 8.73 -6.91
CA GLY A 73 1.42 9.24 -5.87
C GLY A 73 2.71 8.46 -5.69
N ILE A 74 3.36 8.75 -4.57
CA ILE A 74 4.64 8.15 -4.17
C ILE A 74 4.53 7.46 -2.81
N HIS A 75 5.38 6.46 -2.59
CA HIS A 75 5.49 5.75 -1.32
C HIS A 75 6.89 5.90 -0.71
N LEU A 76 6.96 6.60 0.42
CA LEU A 76 8.20 6.82 1.15
C LEU A 76 8.63 5.55 1.90
N ASN A 77 9.91 5.26 1.85
CA ASN A 77 10.53 4.10 2.49
C ASN A 77 11.97 4.44 2.90
N ARG A 78 12.69 3.48 3.50
CA ARG A 78 14.06 3.74 3.99
C ARG A 78 15.06 4.13 2.89
N ARG A 79 14.84 3.70 1.64
CA ARG A 79 15.70 4.05 0.50
C ARG A 79 15.36 5.41 -0.08
N ASN A 80 14.05 5.70 -0.15
CA ASN A 80 13.48 6.89 -0.78
C ASN A 80 12.57 7.59 0.25
N HIS A 81 13.11 8.52 1.00
CA HIS A 81 12.42 9.22 2.10
C HIS A 81 12.25 10.71 1.87
N GLU A 82 12.78 11.23 0.76
CA GLU A 82 12.65 12.63 0.38
C GLU A 82 11.49 12.82 -0.58
N ILE A 83 10.68 13.83 -0.31
CA ILE A 83 9.57 14.21 -1.17
C ILE A 83 10.12 15.18 -2.22
N PRO A 84 9.90 14.92 -3.53
CA PRO A 84 10.33 15.87 -4.57
C PRO A 84 9.74 17.26 -4.35
N GLU A 85 10.54 18.30 -4.61
CA GLU A 85 10.11 19.69 -4.47
C GLU A 85 8.85 19.95 -5.32
N GLY A 86 7.86 20.62 -4.72
CA GLY A 86 6.60 20.94 -5.42
C GLY A 86 5.68 19.75 -5.70
N PHE A 87 5.94 18.57 -5.13
CA PHE A 87 5.10 17.38 -5.35
C PHE A 87 3.67 17.59 -4.84
N GLN A 88 2.67 17.33 -5.70
CA GLN A 88 1.23 17.54 -5.41
C GLN A 88 0.42 16.23 -5.36
N GLY A 89 1.05 15.08 -5.61
CA GLY A 89 0.38 13.78 -5.61
C GLY A 89 0.13 13.21 -4.20
N SER A 90 -0.49 12.04 -4.15
CA SER A 90 -0.67 11.32 -2.90
C SER A 90 0.68 10.83 -2.34
N ILE A 91 0.85 10.96 -1.02
CA ILE A 91 2.03 10.49 -0.31
C ILE A 91 1.61 9.42 0.68
N SER A 92 2.33 8.31 0.68
CA SER A 92 2.19 7.25 1.67
C SER A 92 3.56 6.85 2.21
N GLN A 93 3.60 6.15 3.34
CA GLN A 93 4.85 5.75 4.00
C GLN A 93 4.74 4.39 4.68
N SER A 94 5.85 3.65 4.72
CA SER A 94 5.97 2.44 5.55
C SER A 94 6.25 2.81 7.00
N CYS A 95 5.51 2.20 7.94
CA CYS A 95 5.70 2.27 9.38
C CYS A 95 5.87 0.87 9.96
N HIS A 96 6.71 0.74 11.00
CA HIS A 96 7.02 -0.53 11.64
C HIS A 96 6.72 -0.54 13.14
N SER A 97 6.13 0.55 13.66
CA SER A 97 5.66 0.69 15.04
C SER A 97 4.46 1.63 15.11
N PHE A 98 3.67 1.53 16.17
CA PHE A 98 2.55 2.44 16.42
C PHE A 98 3.03 3.87 16.58
N LYS A 99 4.19 4.08 17.22
CA LYS A 99 4.80 5.41 17.35
C LYS A 99 5.09 6.05 15.99
N GLU A 100 5.63 5.28 15.04
CA GLU A 100 5.85 5.78 13.67
C GLU A 100 4.53 6.14 12.99
N VAL A 101 3.46 5.34 13.17
CA VAL A 101 2.12 5.64 12.65
C VAL A 101 1.63 6.99 13.16
N GLU A 102 1.65 7.18 14.48
CA GLU A 102 1.19 8.43 15.10
C GLU A 102 2.00 9.62 14.61
N GLN A 103 3.34 9.54 14.63
CA GLN A 103 4.21 10.61 14.17
C GLN A 103 3.98 10.97 12.70
N THR A 104 3.81 9.97 11.83
CA THR A 104 3.62 10.19 10.39
C THR A 104 2.24 10.79 10.08
N LEU A 105 1.20 10.36 10.81
CA LEU A 105 -0.18 10.82 10.58
C LEU A 105 -0.52 12.14 11.30
N GLN A 106 0.20 12.49 12.37
CA GLN A 106 -0.01 13.73 13.13
C GLN A 106 0.55 14.98 12.45
N THR A 107 1.40 14.87 11.47
CA THR A 107 2.12 15.99 10.82
C THR A 107 1.19 16.98 10.08
N ILE A 108 -0.14 16.91 10.25
CA ILE A 108 -1.14 17.74 9.55
C ILE A 108 -1.78 18.83 10.41
N SER A 109 -1.60 18.84 11.73
CA SER A 109 -2.26 19.87 12.54
C SER A 109 -1.28 20.98 12.92
N PRO A 110 -1.44 22.21 12.41
CA PRO A 110 -0.78 23.36 13.00
C PRO A 110 -1.45 23.66 14.34
N LYS A 111 -0.96 23.03 15.42
CA LYS A 111 -1.48 23.33 16.77
C LYS A 111 -0.99 24.67 17.33
N ASN A 112 -0.07 25.38 16.67
CA ASN A 112 0.36 26.71 17.09
C ASN A 112 0.53 27.63 15.88
N LYS A 113 -0.23 28.72 15.87
CA LYS A 113 -0.16 29.81 14.86
C LYS A 113 1.13 30.63 14.92
N ASP A 114 2.04 30.36 15.85
CA ASP A 114 3.20 31.19 16.13
C ASP A 114 4.55 30.67 15.63
N GLU A 115 4.60 29.45 15.07
CA GLU A 115 5.83 28.94 14.43
C GLU A 115 5.88 29.27 12.94
N LYS A 116 6.36 30.49 12.64
CA LYS A 116 6.55 31.00 11.26
C LYS A 116 7.65 30.31 10.44
N SER A 117 8.22 29.19 10.87
CA SER A 117 9.39 28.58 10.19
C SER A 117 9.42 27.06 10.10
N ALA A 118 8.35 26.34 10.40
CA ALA A 118 8.29 24.93 10.10
C ALA A 118 7.93 24.76 8.63
N ILE A 119 8.87 24.29 7.81
CA ILE A 119 8.57 23.75 6.48
C ILE A 119 7.58 22.61 6.71
N LEU A 120 6.30 22.87 6.45
CA LEU A 120 5.22 21.89 6.56
C LEU A 120 5.54 20.76 5.59
N LYS A 121 6.07 19.63 6.11
CA LYS A 121 6.18 18.42 5.30
C LYS A 121 4.76 18.06 4.85
N PRO A 122 4.52 17.84 3.56
CA PRO A 122 3.21 17.43 3.11
C PRO A 122 2.83 16.12 3.83
N ALA A 123 1.63 16.11 4.37
CA ALA A 123 1.15 15.02 5.19
C ALA A 123 0.97 13.74 4.39
N CYS A 124 1.37 12.61 4.95
CA CYS A 124 1.02 11.30 4.38
C CYS A 124 -0.50 11.11 4.38
N HIS A 125 -1.03 10.68 3.24
CA HIS A 125 -2.46 10.39 3.10
C HIS A 125 -2.84 9.09 3.81
N TYR A 126 -1.93 8.12 3.81
CA TYR A 126 -2.05 6.85 4.53
C TYR A 126 -0.66 6.24 4.79
N VAL A 127 -0.62 5.28 5.67
CA VAL A 127 0.60 4.55 6.00
C VAL A 127 0.38 3.04 5.88
N PHE A 128 1.47 2.30 5.59
CA PHE A 128 1.50 0.86 5.78
C PHE A 128 2.05 0.54 7.16
N LEU A 129 1.35 -0.26 7.94
CA LEU A 129 1.87 -0.85 9.18
C LEU A 129 2.26 -2.30 8.90
N SER A 130 3.51 -2.66 9.15
CA SER A 130 4.05 -3.98 8.82
C SER A 130 5.20 -4.43 9.72
N PRO A 131 5.41 -5.76 9.89
CA PRO A 131 4.56 -6.86 9.43
C PRO A 131 3.42 -7.17 10.42
N ILE A 132 2.19 -7.34 9.92
CA ILE A 132 1.01 -7.67 10.76
C ILE A 132 0.93 -9.16 11.04
N PHE A 133 1.17 -10.01 10.03
CA PHE A 133 1.19 -11.46 10.14
C PHE A 133 2.54 -12.01 9.67
N ASP A 134 2.79 -13.28 9.93
CA ASP A 134 4.00 -13.96 9.48
C ASP A 134 4.11 -13.96 7.95
N SER A 135 5.31 -13.74 7.43
CA SER A 135 5.50 -13.60 6.00
C SER A 135 5.21 -14.89 5.23
N ILE A 136 4.39 -14.80 4.17
CA ILE A 136 4.13 -15.89 3.23
C ILE A 136 5.34 -16.12 2.31
N SER A 137 6.07 -15.07 1.96
CA SER A 137 7.14 -15.11 0.96
C SER A 137 8.56 -15.17 1.55
N LYS A 138 8.74 -14.80 2.82
CA LYS A 138 10.06 -14.77 3.48
C LYS A 138 10.06 -15.68 4.71
N LYS A 139 10.70 -16.84 4.61
CA LYS A 139 10.86 -17.74 5.77
C LYS A 139 11.58 -17.03 6.93
N GLY A 140 10.99 -17.07 8.14
CA GLY A 140 11.58 -16.51 9.35
C GLY A 140 11.23 -15.03 9.64
N TYR A 141 10.46 -14.35 8.80
CA TYR A 141 9.95 -13.01 9.09
C TYR A 141 8.67 -13.13 9.92
N LYS A 142 8.79 -12.96 11.23
CA LYS A 142 7.67 -13.05 12.18
C LYS A 142 6.93 -11.71 12.27
N HIS A 143 5.64 -11.78 12.63
CA HIS A 143 4.85 -10.60 12.99
C HIS A 143 5.49 -9.82 14.15
N SER A 144 5.32 -8.52 14.14
CA SER A 144 5.92 -7.61 15.14
C SER A 144 4.92 -7.19 16.23
N PHE A 145 3.65 -7.51 16.09
CA PHE A 145 2.57 -7.06 16.96
C PHE A 145 1.76 -8.26 17.46
N SER A 146 1.42 -8.29 18.74
CA SER A 146 0.45 -9.26 19.25
C SER A 146 -0.99 -8.86 18.82
N ASN A 147 -1.91 -9.83 18.79
CA ASN A 147 -3.33 -9.55 18.52
C ASN A 147 -3.90 -8.54 19.50
N LYS A 148 -3.49 -8.60 20.76
CA LYS A 148 -3.90 -7.67 21.82
C LYS A 148 -3.42 -6.25 21.53
N ASP A 149 -2.15 -6.08 21.13
CA ASP A 149 -1.60 -4.76 20.79
C ASP A 149 -2.34 -4.13 19.61
N LEU A 150 -2.69 -4.94 18.59
CA LEU A 150 -3.43 -4.47 17.41
C LEU A 150 -4.87 -4.07 17.77
N GLU A 151 -5.54 -4.83 18.61
CA GLU A 151 -6.88 -4.52 19.11
C GLU A 151 -6.89 -3.23 19.92
N GLU A 152 -5.97 -3.09 20.88
CA GLU A 152 -5.82 -1.88 21.69
C GLU A 152 -5.47 -0.66 20.82
N ALA A 153 -4.60 -0.81 19.84
CA ALA A 153 -4.27 0.27 18.89
C ALA A 153 -5.48 0.70 18.04
N GLY A 154 -6.35 -0.26 17.69
CA GLY A 154 -7.61 0.03 17.00
C GLY A 154 -8.61 0.79 17.88
N ILE A 155 -8.76 0.38 19.14
CA ILE A 155 -9.63 1.03 20.13
C ILE A 155 -9.15 2.47 20.43
N ASN A 156 -7.83 2.66 20.54
CA ASN A 156 -7.22 3.96 20.82
C ASN A 156 -7.11 4.88 19.58
N GLY A 157 -7.57 4.43 18.38
CA GLY A 157 -7.57 5.23 17.17
C GLY A 157 -6.20 5.39 16.49
N ILE A 158 -5.17 4.68 16.97
CA ILE A 158 -3.85 4.63 16.30
C ILE A 158 -4.02 3.93 14.95
N ILE A 159 -4.70 2.77 14.94
CA ILE A 159 -5.15 2.12 13.71
C ILE A 159 -6.51 2.72 13.35
N ASN A 160 -6.63 3.26 12.14
CA ASN A 160 -7.82 3.95 11.64
C ASN A 160 -7.91 3.82 10.10
N GLU A 161 -8.83 4.54 9.46
CA GLU A 161 -9.06 4.51 8.01
C GLU A 161 -7.85 4.88 7.14
N ARG A 162 -6.80 5.48 7.74
CA ARG A 162 -5.55 5.83 7.05
C ARG A 162 -4.43 4.81 7.25
N VAL A 163 -4.66 3.74 8.01
CA VAL A 163 -3.67 2.69 8.26
C VAL A 163 -4.00 1.45 7.45
N VAL A 164 -3.04 0.99 6.66
CA VAL A 164 -3.16 -0.18 5.80
C VAL A 164 -2.30 -1.31 6.37
N ALA A 165 -2.90 -2.48 6.55
CA ALA A 165 -2.20 -3.67 6.99
C ALA A 165 -1.33 -4.24 5.86
N LEU A 166 -0.05 -4.56 6.18
CA LEU A 166 0.88 -5.21 5.26
C LEU A 166 1.66 -6.31 6.00
N GLY A 167 2.03 -7.37 5.27
CA GLY A 167 2.79 -8.52 5.77
C GLY A 167 1.88 -9.69 6.14
N GLY A 168 2.02 -10.81 5.42
CA GLY A 168 1.26 -12.04 5.62
C GLY A 168 -0.24 -11.92 5.39
N VAL A 169 -0.72 -10.84 4.79
CA VAL A 169 -2.15 -10.59 4.57
C VAL A 169 -2.71 -11.57 3.54
N THR A 170 -3.79 -12.26 3.94
CA THR A 170 -4.63 -13.13 3.09
C THR A 170 -6.09 -12.77 3.25
N PRO A 171 -6.99 -13.25 2.37
CA PRO A 171 -8.43 -12.96 2.48
C PRO A 171 -9.07 -13.44 3.78
N GLU A 172 -8.51 -14.47 4.43
CA GLU A 172 -8.99 -15.04 5.69
C GLU A 172 -8.88 -14.04 6.84
N TYR A 173 -7.87 -13.16 6.80
CA TYR A 173 -7.63 -12.16 7.84
C TYR A 173 -8.46 -10.87 7.69
N ILE A 174 -9.16 -10.67 6.57
CA ILE A 174 -9.94 -9.45 6.33
C ILE A 174 -10.95 -9.14 7.45
N PRO A 175 -11.72 -10.11 7.99
CA PRO A 175 -12.63 -9.84 9.10
C PRO A 175 -11.91 -9.32 10.35
N GLN A 176 -10.75 -9.91 10.67
CA GLN A 176 -9.94 -9.51 11.82
C GLN A 176 -9.32 -8.12 11.63
N LEU A 177 -8.77 -7.82 10.43
CA LEU A 177 -8.25 -6.49 10.12
C LEU A 177 -9.33 -5.41 10.24
N ARG A 178 -10.56 -5.72 9.86
CA ARG A 178 -11.69 -4.82 10.01
C ARG A 178 -12.04 -4.60 11.48
N ALA A 179 -12.03 -5.65 12.30
CA ALA A 179 -12.26 -5.55 13.74
C ALA A 179 -11.20 -4.68 14.44
N TRP A 180 -9.97 -4.67 13.93
CA TRP A 180 -8.89 -3.80 14.40
C TRP A 180 -8.87 -2.40 13.75
N ASN A 181 -9.92 -2.01 13.03
CA ASN A 181 -10.09 -0.69 12.40
C ASN A 181 -9.09 -0.34 11.28
N PHE A 182 -8.44 -1.33 10.64
CA PHE A 182 -7.62 -1.04 9.47
C PHE A 182 -8.46 -0.48 8.31
N GLY A 183 -8.00 0.63 7.71
CA GLY A 183 -8.63 1.24 6.54
C GLY A 183 -8.37 0.51 5.23
N GLY A 184 -7.34 -0.34 5.18
CA GLY A 184 -6.96 -1.11 3.99
C GLY A 184 -6.18 -2.37 4.30
N ALA A 185 -6.08 -3.23 3.28
CA ALA A 185 -5.28 -4.45 3.27
C ALA A 185 -4.39 -4.45 2.02
N ALA A 186 -3.08 -4.63 2.20
CA ALA A 186 -2.10 -4.71 1.12
C ALA A 186 -1.63 -6.14 0.94
N PHE A 187 -1.77 -6.63 -0.28
CA PHE A 187 -1.44 -7.99 -0.69
C PHE A 187 -0.17 -7.99 -1.54
N LEU A 188 0.67 -8.99 -1.32
CA LEU A 188 1.87 -9.24 -2.12
C LEU A 188 1.98 -10.74 -2.45
N GLY A 189 2.63 -11.53 -1.58
CA GLY A 189 2.93 -12.94 -1.84
C GLY A 189 1.71 -13.78 -2.12
N ASP A 190 0.64 -13.59 -1.38
CA ASP A 190 -0.60 -14.35 -1.53
C ASP A 190 -1.21 -14.20 -2.94
N ILE A 191 -1.26 -12.98 -3.46
CA ILE A 191 -1.78 -12.71 -4.80
C ILE A 191 -0.83 -13.25 -5.88
N TRP A 192 0.44 -12.87 -5.84
CA TRP A 192 1.37 -13.19 -6.92
C TRP A 192 1.70 -14.69 -7.03
N ASN A 193 1.68 -15.43 -5.92
CA ASN A 193 1.89 -16.88 -5.93
C ASN A 193 0.77 -17.64 -6.64
N ARG A 194 -0.43 -17.05 -6.73
CA ARG A 194 -1.61 -17.65 -7.36
C ARG A 194 -1.88 -17.18 -8.80
N ARG A 195 -1.08 -16.28 -9.34
CA ARG A 195 -1.33 -15.62 -10.64
C ARG A 195 -1.50 -16.57 -11.82
N THR A 196 -0.92 -17.77 -11.74
CA THR A 196 -1.01 -18.81 -12.77
C THR A 196 -2.07 -19.88 -12.46
N ASP A 197 -2.80 -19.75 -11.35
CA ASP A 197 -3.84 -20.71 -11.00
C ASP A 197 -5.05 -20.57 -11.95
N ALA A 198 -5.63 -21.69 -12.36
CA ALA A 198 -6.82 -21.70 -13.22
C ALA A 198 -8.01 -20.95 -12.58
N LYS A 199 -8.04 -20.85 -11.24
CA LYS A 199 -9.07 -20.15 -10.47
C LYS A 199 -8.68 -18.72 -10.06
N TRP A 200 -7.69 -18.12 -10.70
CA TRP A 200 -7.22 -16.77 -10.40
C TRP A 200 -8.35 -15.73 -10.32
N THR A 201 -9.21 -15.68 -11.33
CA THR A 201 -10.31 -14.71 -11.38
C THR A 201 -11.34 -14.93 -10.27
N GLU A 202 -11.67 -16.19 -9.96
CA GLU A 202 -12.57 -16.53 -8.85
C GLU A 202 -11.96 -16.09 -7.50
N TYR A 203 -10.66 -16.31 -7.33
CA TYR A 203 -9.94 -15.90 -6.14
C TYR A 203 -9.97 -14.38 -5.93
N LEU A 204 -9.75 -13.61 -6.98
CA LEU A 204 -9.86 -12.13 -6.93
C LEU A 204 -11.29 -11.69 -6.57
N ALA A 205 -12.32 -12.37 -7.07
CA ALA A 205 -13.70 -12.08 -6.71
C ALA A 205 -13.98 -12.33 -5.22
N VAL A 206 -13.42 -13.39 -4.63
CA VAL A 206 -13.51 -13.68 -3.19
C VAL A 206 -12.87 -12.56 -2.36
N ILE A 207 -11.68 -12.09 -2.74
CA ILE A 207 -11.03 -10.97 -2.04
C ILE A 207 -11.92 -9.73 -2.09
N LYS A 208 -12.42 -9.38 -3.28
CA LYS A 208 -13.29 -8.22 -3.45
C LYS A 208 -14.54 -8.30 -2.56
N GLN A 209 -15.20 -9.45 -2.55
CA GLN A 209 -16.39 -9.67 -1.72
C GLN A 209 -16.08 -9.45 -0.23
N LYS A 210 -14.98 -10.01 0.27
CA LYS A 210 -14.59 -9.86 1.68
C LYS A 210 -14.21 -8.42 2.06
N LEU A 211 -13.62 -7.66 1.14
CA LEU A 211 -13.23 -6.26 1.38
C LEU A 211 -14.41 -5.28 1.27
N THR A 212 -15.44 -5.62 0.52
CA THR A 212 -16.67 -4.83 0.44
C THR A 212 -17.47 -5.00 1.73
N PRO A 213 -17.98 -3.92 2.37
CA PRO A 213 -18.90 -4.06 3.49
C PRO A 213 -20.11 -4.87 3.01
N GLY A 214 -20.47 -5.95 3.72
CA GLY A 214 -21.76 -6.58 3.51
C GLY A 214 -22.84 -5.53 3.76
N ASN A 215 -23.83 -5.47 2.89
CA ASN A 215 -25.08 -4.79 3.25
C ASN A 215 -25.64 -5.52 4.46
N ALA A 216 -25.49 -4.91 5.66
CA ALA A 216 -26.14 -5.38 6.87
C ALA A 216 -27.63 -5.07 6.77
#